data_d6303905bce8f6de5fc49fb29133dc3d
#
_entry.id   d6303905bce8f6de5fc49fb29133dc3d
#
_cell.length_a   1.000
_cell.length_b   1.000
_cell.length_c   1.000
_cell.angle_alpha   90.00
_cell.angle_beta   90.00
_cell.angle_gamma   90.00
#
_symmetry.space_group_name_H-M   'P 1'
#
loop_
_entity.id
_entity.type
_entity.pdbx_description
1 polymer ?
#
loop_
_entity_poly.entity_id
_entity_poly.type
_entity_poly.pdbx_seq_one_letter_code
_entity_poly.pdbx_strand_id
1 'polypeptide(L)'
;MISKDYCYFFFTLFFLFTTLLINKTGSLNSINYDILYPLWYNLTSSLTIFFPFSIGDFIYIIYPILFIYFFRKTKLRRKKLLISFYFLSFPYMMFYWSWGFNYERKKSNSIEYTNKELIEVTEYYVSKVNNSQFSITKNKNTPVKVEDNFNELRKKIVKSLAQTTKQFEIKNFTKHPIKISQFSTLLSYMGFSGYINPFTLEAHLNKNIPKISYPFTISHEIAHQYGISFENEANFFGLKNTLNSKD
;
A
#
# COMPACT_ATOMS: atom_id res chain seq x y z
N MET A 1 40.26 -6.76 -21.05
CA MET A 1 38.89 -7.30 -21.05
C MET A 1 38.23 -7.00 -19.70
N ILE A 2 37.25 -6.11 -19.65
CA ILE A 2 36.54 -5.77 -18.41
C ILE A 2 35.80 -7.04 -17.94
N SER A 3 36.02 -7.46 -16.67
CA SER A 3 35.34 -8.64 -16.16
C SER A 3 33.81 -8.40 -16.13
N LYS A 4 33.02 -9.44 -16.36
CA LYS A 4 31.54 -9.34 -16.31
C LYS A 4 31.04 -8.68 -15.02
N ASP A 5 31.72 -8.90 -13.90
CA ASP A 5 31.40 -8.31 -12.59
C ASP A 5 31.43 -6.77 -12.62
N TYR A 6 32.40 -6.18 -13.32
CA TYR A 6 32.47 -4.71 -13.47
C TYR A 6 31.37 -4.16 -14.38
N CYS A 7 31.06 -4.87 -15.46
CA CYS A 7 30.00 -4.45 -16.36
C CYS A 7 28.65 -4.37 -15.62
N TYR A 8 28.32 -5.41 -14.83
CA TYR A 8 27.11 -5.39 -14.00
C TYR A 8 27.14 -4.31 -12.92
N PHE A 9 28.30 -4.08 -12.30
CA PHE A 9 28.46 -3.03 -11.30
C PHE A 9 28.18 -1.63 -11.89
N PHE A 10 28.81 -1.29 -13.01
CA PHE A 10 28.61 -0.01 -13.67
C PHE A 10 27.19 0.16 -14.20
N PHE A 11 26.56 -0.90 -14.72
CA PHE A 11 25.18 -0.87 -15.12
C PHE A 11 24.22 -0.59 -13.95
N THR A 12 24.42 -1.28 -12.82
CA THR A 12 23.62 -1.05 -11.62
C THR A 12 23.82 0.35 -11.06
N LEU A 13 25.07 0.84 -11.04
CA LEU A 13 25.39 2.20 -10.60
C LEU A 13 24.74 3.26 -11.50
N PHE A 14 24.78 3.06 -12.82
CA PHE A 14 24.12 3.93 -13.79
C PHE A 14 22.61 3.95 -13.58
N PHE A 15 21.98 2.77 -13.41
CA PHE A 15 20.55 2.69 -13.18
C PHE A 15 20.15 3.28 -11.83
N LEU A 16 20.94 3.11 -10.80
CA LEU A 16 20.74 3.76 -9.50
C LEU A 16 20.84 5.28 -9.63
N PHE A 17 21.85 5.78 -10.32
CA PHE A 17 22.02 7.22 -10.58
C PHE A 17 20.84 7.81 -11.36
N THR A 18 20.38 7.13 -12.41
CA THR A 18 19.20 7.58 -13.18
C THR A 18 17.94 7.59 -12.32
N THR A 19 17.74 6.61 -11.46
CA THR A 19 16.62 6.56 -10.50
C THR A 19 16.65 7.75 -9.54
N LEU A 20 17.82 8.07 -8.98
CA LEU A 20 18.00 9.24 -8.11
C LEU A 20 17.76 10.57 -8.86
N LEU A 21 18.24 10.66 -10.10
CA LEU A 21 18.07 11.85 -10.92
C LEU A 21 16.58 12.09 -11.26
N ILE A 22 15.87 11.04 -11.67
CA ILE A 22 14.44 11.10 -11.97
C ILE A 22 13.66 11.52 -10.73
N ASN A 23 13.95 10.90 -9.57
CA ASN A 23 13.31 11.25 -8.32
C ASN A 23 13.53 12.71 -7.94
N LYS A 24 14.74 13.22 -8.11
CA LYS A 24 15.07 14.63 -7.81
C LYS A 24 14.42 15.63 -8.75
N THR A 25 14.28 15.29 -10.03
CA THR A 25 13.80 16.21 -11.08
C THR A 25 12.29 16.13 -11.29
N GLY A 26 11.64 15.05 -10.85
CA GLY A 26 10.22 14.80 -11.14
C GLY A 26 9.91 14.62 -12.64
N SER A 27 10.92 14.36 -13.46
CA SER A 27 10.85 14.41 -14.94
C SER A 27 9.92 13.37 -15.57
N LEU A 28 9.53 12.32 -14.82
CA LEU A 28 8.65 11.26 -15.31
C LEU A 28 7.28 11.21 -14.61
N ASN A 29 6.92 12.23 -13.83
CA ASN A 29 5.73 12.16 -12.96
C ASN A 29 4.44 11.82 -13.70
N SER A 30 4.13 12.52 -14.79
CA SER A 30 2.93 12.26 -15.59
C SER A 30 3.01 10.90 -16.28
N ILE A 31 4.13 10.58 -16.92
CA ILE A 31 4.34 9.30 -17.61
C ILE A 31 4.28 8.15 -16.63
N ASN A 32 4.88 8.30 -15.47
CA ASN A 32 4.82 7.26 -14.43
C ASN A 32 3.39 7.02 -13.99
N TYR A 33 2.65 8.07 -13.64
CA TYR A 33 1.32 7.94 -13.11
C TYR A 33 0.30 7.44 -14.13
N ASP A 34 0.34 7.96 -15.36
CA ASP A 34 -0.69 7.66 -16.37
C ASP A 34 -0.41 6.35 -17.11
N ILE A 35 0.84 5.90 -17.18
CA ILE A 35 1.26 4.78 -18.04
C ILE A 35 2.00 3.70 -17.23
N LEU A 36 3.16 4.03 -16.64
CA LEU A 36 4.06 3.00 -16.07
C LEU A 36 3.46 2.34 -14.83
N TYR A 37 2.94 3.13 -13.89
CA TYR A 37 2.35 2.60 -12.67
C TYR A 37 1.11 1.73 -12.96
N PRO A 38 0.13 2.14 -13.78
CA PRO A 38 -0.98 1.26 -14.16
C PRO A 38 -0.57 -0.02 -14.86
N LEU A 39 0.45 0.01 -15.72
CA LEU A 39 0.98 -1.20 -16.35
C LEU A 39 1.58 -2.15 -15.32
N TRP A 40 2.42 -1.62 -14.43
CA TRP A 40 3.03 -2.39 -13.34
C TRP A 40 1.98 -2.96 -12.38
N TYR A 41 1.00 -2.14 -11.99
CA TYR A 41 -0.10 -2.58 -11.14
C TYR A 41 -0.90 -3.71 -11.80
N ASN A 42 -1.29 -3.57 -13.06
CA ASN A 42 -2.06 -4.59 -13.76
C ASN A 42 -1.27 -5.91 -13.91
N LEU A 43 0.03 -5.84 -14.14
CA LEU A 43 0.91 -7.00 -14.19
C LEU A 43 0.96 -7.72 -12.83
N THR A 44 1.34 -7.00 -11.78
CA THR A 44 1.50 -7.58 -10.44
C THR A 44 0.19 -8.06 -9.86
N SER A 45 -0.89 -7.28 -9.98
CA SER A 45 -2.22 -7.68 -9.50
C SER A 45 -2.75 -8.91 -10.22
N SER A 46 -2.48 -9.05 -11.53
CA SER A 46 -2.86 -10.23 -12.31
C SER A 46 -2.15 -11.49 -11.86
N LEU A 47 -0.92 -11.36 -11.39
CA LEU A 47 -0.14 -12.49 -10.87
C LEU A 47 -0.53 -12.84 -9.43
N THR A 48 -0.67 -11.82 -8.58
CA THR A 48 -0.86 -12.02 -7.13
C THR A 48 -2.29 -12.37 -6.73
N ILE A 49 -3.29 -12.00 -7.55
CA ILE A 49 -4.71 -12.24 -7.23
C ILE A 49 -5.06 -13.71 -7.05
N PHE A 50 -4.37 -14.61 -7.76
CA PHE A 50 -4.64 -16.05 -7.74
C PHE A 50 -4.17 -16.75 -6.46
N PHE A 51 -3.23 -16.14 -5.73
CA PHE A 51 -2.70 -16.74 -4.51
C PHE A 51 -3.57 -16.38 -3.30
N PRO A 52 -3.92 -17.35 -2.44
CA PRO A 52 -4.70 -17.06 -1.22
C PRO A 52 -3.86 -16.40 -0.11
N PHE A 53 -2.55 -16.38 -0.24
CA PHE A 53 -1.59 -15.79 0.68
C PHE A 53 -0.84 -14.61 0.04
N SER A 54 -0.14 -13.83 0.87
CA SER A 54 0.67 -12.70 0.42
C SER A 54 1.99 -13.16 -0.21
N ILE A 55 2.19 -12.84 -1.49
CA ILE A 55 3.51 -13.01 -2.14
C ILE A 55 4.50 -11.99 -1.61
N GLY A 56 4.04 -10.77 -1.35
CA GLY A 56 4.87 -9.70 -0.80
C GLY A 56 5.49 -10.05 0.56
N ASP A 57 4.70 -10.66 1.46
CA ASP A 57 5.23 -11.12 2.76
C ASP A 57 6.31 -12.18 2.59
N PHE A 58 6.13 -13.11 1.64
CA PHE A 58 7.16 -14.12 1.35
C PHE A 58 8.44 -13.51 0.78
N ILE A 59 8.33 -12.48 -0.06
CA ILE A 59 9.50 -11.74 -0.57
C ILE A 59 10.31 -11.15 0.60
N TYR A 60 9.65 -10.54 1.60
CA TYR A 60 10.33 -10.00 2.77
C TYR A 60 11.06 -11.06 3.61
N ILE A 61 10.59 -12.30 3.61
CA ILE A 61 11.26 -13.42 4.30
C ILE A 61 12.40 -13.98 3.45
N ILE A 62 12.14 -14.27 2.18
CA ILE A 62 13.07 -14.97 1.30
C ILE A 62 14.27 -14.08 0.95
N TYR A 63 14.04 -12.79 0.71
CA TYR A 63 15.10 -11.88 0.27
C TYR A 63 16.29 -11.80 1.22
N PRO A 64 16.12 -11.54 2.54
CA PRO A 64 17.25 -11.56 3.48
C PRO A 64 17.89 -12.95 3.64
N ILE A 65 17.11 -14.03 3.53
CA ILE A 65 17.67 -15.40 3.56
C ILE A 65 18.62 -15.62 2.37
N LEU A 66 18.21 -15.20 1.17
CA LEU A 66 19.06 -15.28 -0.02
C LEU A 66 20.33 -14.41 0.13
N PHE A 67 20.21 -13.21 0.70
CA PHE A 67 21.36 -12.37 1.02
C PHE A 67 22.37 -13.10 1.92
N ILE A 68 21.89 -13.62 3.05
CA ILE A 68 22.74 -14.35 4.01
C ILE A 68 23.40 -15.56 3.34
N TYR A 69 22.64 -16.33 2.55
CA TYR A 69 23.15 -17.49 1.83
C TYR A 69 24.30 -17.11 0.87
N PHE A 70 24.08 -16.16 -0.03
CA PHE A 70 25.10 -15.75 -1.00
C PHE A 70 26.30 -15.09 -0.33
N PHE A 71 26.08 -14.28 0.71
CA PHE A 71 27.13 -13.62 1.47
C PHE A 71 28.05 -14.64 2.20
N ARG A 72 27.46 -15.68 2.80
CA ARG A 72 28.22 -16.74 3.48
C ARG A 72 28.96 -17.65 2.52
N LYS A 73 28.34 -18.00 1.40
CA LYS A 73 28.94 -18.84 0.35
C LYS A 73 30.19 -18.19 -0.29
N THR A 74 30.23 -16.87 -0.31
CA THR A 74 31.28 -16.10 -0.96
C THR A 74 32.47 -15.91 -0.03
N LYS A 75 33.68 -16.34 -0.44
CA LYS A 75 34.94 -16.22 0.36
C LYS A 75 35.64 -14.87 0.17
N LEU A 76 35.67 -14.33 -1.05
CA LEU A 76 36.41 -13.13 -1.42
C LEU A 76 35.72 -11.86 -0.88
N ARG A 77 36.43 -11.04 -0.10
CA ARG A 77 35.95 -9.77 0.47
C ARG A 77 35.30 -8.87 -0.60
N ARG A 78 35.99 -8.71 -1.74
CA ARG A 78 35.50 -7.91 -2.86
C ARG A 78 34.14 -8.39 -3.38
N LYS A 79 33.95 -9.70 -3.55
CA LYS A 79 32.67 -10.27 -3.99
C LYS A 79 31.57 -10.10 -2.93
N LYS A 80 31.92 -10.15 -1.64
CA LYS A 80 30.97 -9.84 -0.56
C LYS A 80 30.47 -8.39 -0.64
N LEU A 81 31.38 -7.42 -0.89
CA LEU A 81 30.99 -6.03 -1.09
C LEU A 81 30.06 -5.84 -2.29
N LEU A 82 30.33 -6.50 -3.41
CA LEU A 82 29.48 -6.48 -4.59
C LEU A 82 28.10 -7.08 -4.30
N ILE A 83 28.03 -8.23 -3.61
CA ILE A 83 26.76 -8.84 -3.20
C ILE A 83 25.97 -7.87 -2.32
N SER A 84 26.61 -7.28 -1.30
CA SER A 84 25.96 -6.30 -0.43
C SER A 84 25.43 -5.09 -1.21
N PHE A 85 26.23 -4.58 -2.14
CA PHE A 85 25.82 -3.47 -3.02
C PHE A 85 24.58 -3.83 -3.85
N TYR A 86 24.55 -5.00 -4.49
CA TYR A 86 23.40 -5.42 -5.29
C TYR A 86 22.15 -5.66 -4.44
N PHE A 87 22.31 -6.31 -3.28
CA PHE A 87 21.19 -6.57 -2.38
C PHE A 87 20.63 -5.31 -1.71
N LEU A 88 21.38 -4.23 -1.62
CA LEU A 88 20.89 -2.94 -1.14
C LEU A 88 20.30 -2.09 -2.29
N SER A 89 20.99 -2.07 -3.43
CA SER A 89 20.56 -1.24 -4.57
C SER A 89 19.30 -1.75 -5.25
N PHE A 90 19.14 -3.07 -5.37
CA PHE A 90 18.01 -3.67 -6.08
C PHE A 90 16.65 -3.33 -5.44
N PRO A 91 16.41 -3.55 -4.12
CA PRO A 91 15.11 -3.17 -3.52
C PRO A 91 14.88 -1.67 -3.53
N TYR A 92 15.94 -0.85 -3.41
CA TYR A 92 15.82 0.60 -3.53
C TYR A 92 15.30 1.01 -4.91
N MET A 93 15.94 0.53 -5.98
CA MET A 93 15.49 0.80 -7.35
C MET A 93 14.08 0.25 -7.60
N MET A 94 13.83 -1.01 -7.21
CA MET A 94 12.49 -1.63 -7.34
C MET A 94 11.42 -0.84 -6.61
N PHE A 95 11.70 -0.35 -5.40
CA PHE A 95 10.76 0.50 -4.65
C PHE A 95 10.37 1.75 -5.45
N TYR A 96 11.34 2.50 -5.98
CA TYR A 96 11.03 3.72 -6.73
C TYR A 96 10.24 3.42 -8.00
N TRP A 97 10.66 2.42 -8.78
CA TRP A 97 10.00 2.09 -10.06
C TRP A 97 8.62 1.44 -9.90
N SER A 98 8.39 0.73 -8.82
CA SER A 98 7.09 0.10 -8.54
C SER A 98 6.13 0.99 -7.75
N TRP A 99 6.67 1.83 -6.84
CA TRP A 99 5.83 2.61 -5.93
C TRP A 99 6.34 4.04 -5.69
N GLY A 100 7.63 4.23 -5.44
CA GLY A 100 8.19 5.46 -4.87
C GLY A 100 7.92 6.73 -5.68
N PHE A 101 7.87 6.63 -7.02
CA PHE A 101 7.54 7.79 -7.85
C PHE A 101 6.10 8.30 -7.68
N ASN A 102 5.21 7.57 -7.01
CA ASN A 102 3.88 8.10 -6.66
C ASN A 102 3.94 9.22 -5.62
N TYR A 103 5.03 9.35 -4.84
CA TYR A 103 5.22 10.48 -3.92
C TYR A 103 5.43 11.82 -4.64
N GLU A 104 5.81 11.78 -5.92
CA GLU A 104 5.97 12.95 -6.76
C GLU A 104 4.66 13.44 -7.40
N ARG A 105 3.53 12.78 -7.11
CA ARG A 105 2.21 13.25 -7.56
C ARG A 105 1.90 14.60 -6.93
N LYS A 106 1.16 15.41 -7.71
CA LYS A 106 0.64 16.66 -7.18
C LYS A 106 -0.25 16.37 -5.97
N LYS A 107 0.17 16.84 -4.81
CA LYS A 107 -0.63 16.77 -3.59
C LYS A 107 -1.87 17.64 -3.73
N SER A 108 -3.01 17.19 -3.22
CA SER A 108 -4.18 18.04 -3.08
C SER A 108 -3.88 19.24 -2.17
N ASN A 109 -4.48 20.38 -2.45
CA ASN A 109 -4.30 21.57 -1.63
C ASN A 109 -4.76 21.27 -0.19
N SER A 110 -3.92 21.61 0.78
CA SER A 110 -4.32 21.58 2.19
C SER A 110 -5.42 22.62 2.42
N ILE A 111 -6.52 22.18 3.03
CA ILE A 111 -7.55 23.10 3.50
C ILE A 111 -7.13 23.53 4.90
N GLU A 112 -7.01 24.84 5.11
CA GLU A 112 -6.84 25.38 6.45
C GLU A 112 -8.18 25.30 7.20
N TYR A 113 -8.13 24.88 8.45
CA TYR A 113 -9.30 24.80 9.32
C TYR A 113 -8.97 25.30 10.72
N THR A 114 -9.96 25.83 11.40
CA THR A 114 -9.86 26.29 12.80
C THR A 114 -10.14 25.14 13.76
N ASN A 115 -9.68 25.26 14.99
CA ASN A 115 -10.01 24.30 16.05
C ASN A 115 -11.54 24.19 16.27
N LYS A 116 -12.29 25.28 16.07
CA LYS A 116 -13.74 25.26 16.18
C LYS A 116 -14.37 24.36 15.11
N GLU A 117 -13.99 24.51 13.85
CA GLU A 117 -14.46 23.67 12.75
C GLU A 117 -14.10 22.19 12.94
N LEU A 118 -12.90 21.91 13.48
CA LEU A 118 -12.50 20.55 13.82
C LEU A 118 -13.40 19.94 14.91
N ILE A 119 -13.72 20.70 15.95
CA ILE A 119 -14.64 20.26 17.01
C ILE A 119 -16.03 20.00 16.44
N GLU A 120 -16.59 20.92 15.65
CA GLU A 120 -17.91 20.77 15.03
C GLU A 120 -18.02 19.51 14.17
N VAL A 121 -17.02 19.26 13.33
CA VAL A 121 -16.94 18.04 12.49
C VAL A 121 -16.82 16.79 13.37
N THR A 122 -16.01 16.84 14.42
CA THR A 122 -15.84 15.72 15.34
C THR A 122 -17.16 15.39 16.06
N GLU A 123 -17.85 16.37 16.61
CA GLU A 123 -19.14 16.20 17.28
C GLU A 123 -20.20 15.64 16.32
N TYR A 124 -20.25 16.13 15.09
CA TYR A 124 -21.13 15.58 14.06
C TYR A 124 -20.90 14.09 13.85
N TYR A 125 -19.64 13.65 13.65
CA TYR A 125 -19.36 12.24 13.43
C TYR A 125 -19.57 11.38 14.68
N VAL A 126 -19.24 11.88 15.87
CA VAL A 126 -19.52 11.19 17.14
C VAL A 126 -21.03 10.95 17.30
N SER A 127 -21.85 11.98 17.05
CA SER A 127 -23.32 11.84 17.07
C SER A 127 -23.80 10.80 16.06
N LYS A 128 -23.30 10.86 14.83
CA LYS A 128 -23.66 9.92 13.77
C LYS A 128 -23.29 8.48 14.10
N VAL A 129 -22.10 8.24 14.66
CA VAL A 129 -21.65 6.90 15.08
C VAL A 129 -22.51 6.36 16.21
N ASN A 130 -22.81 7.19 17.22
CA ASN A 130 -23.65 6.80 18.35
C ASN A 130 -25.09 6.47 17.89
N ASN A 131 -25.64 7.26 16.98
CA ASN A 131 -26.97 6.99 16.41
C ASN A 131 -26.98 5.68 15.61
N SER A 132 -25.95 5.44 14.81
CA SER A 132 -25.80 4.19 14.05
C SER A 132 -25.65 2.99 14.98
N GLN A 133 -24.81 3.08 16.01
CA GLN A 133 -24.65 2.05 17.03
C GLN A 133 -25.99 1.72 17.69
N PHE A 134 -26.75 2.75 18.13
CA PHE A 134 -28.05 2.56 18.75
C PHE A 134 -29.09 1.97 17.78
N SER A 135 -29.07 2.37 16.51
CA SER A 135 -29.99 1.82 15.50
C SER A 135 -29.81 0.32 15.30
N ILE A 136 -28.56 -0.17 15.42
CA ILE A 136 -28.21 -1.59 15.25
C ILE A 136 -28.48 -2.37 16.52
N THR A 137 -28.01 -1.91 17.67
CA THR A 137 -28.01 -2.69 18.93
C THR A 137 -29.24 -2.47 19.78
N LYS A 138 -30.00 -1.37 19.55
CA LYS A 138 -31.13 -0.89 20.39
C LYS A 138 -30.72 -0.62 21.85
N ASN A 139 -29.44 -0.59 22.15
CA ASN A 139 -28.89 -0.35 23.48
C ASN A 139 -27.58 0.43 23.38
N LYS A 140 -27.49 1.59 24.04
CA LYS A 140 -26.34 2.50 24.00
C LYS A 140 -25.03 1.87 24.56
N ASN A 141 -25.15 0.86 25.41
CA ASN A 141 -24.01 0.23 26.09
C ASN A 141 -23.56 -1.10 25.43
N THR A 142 -24.24 -1.53 24.37
CA THR A 142 -23.91 -2.77 23.68
C THR A 142 -23.00 -2.50 22.47
N PRO A 143 -21.81 -3.12 22.39
CA PRO A 143 -20.94 -2.94 21.23
C PRO A 143 -21.54 -3.58 19.98
N VAL A 144 -21.31 -2.94 18.82
CA VAL A 144 -21.67 -3.53 17.52
C VAL A 144 -20.79 -4.74 17.25
N LYS A 145 -21.41 -5.87 16.89
CA LYS A 145 -20.70 -7.06 16.42
C LYS A 145 -20.75 -7.13 14.90
N VAL A 146 -19.59 -7.36 14.29
CA VAL A 146 -19.46 -7.56 12.85
C VAL A 146 -19.43 -9.07 12.59
N GLU A 147 -20.50 -9.60 12.02
CA GLU A 147 -20.64 -11.03 11.70
C GLU A 147 -19.85 -11.43 10.44
N ASP A 148 -19.78 -10.53 9.47
CA ASP A 148 -19.09 -10.77 8.21
C ASP A 148 -17.64 -11.23 8.40
N ASN A 149 -17.22 -12.19 7.58
CA ASN A 149 -15.83 -12.58 7.50
C ASN A 149 -15.03 -11.65 6.56
N PHE A 150 -13.71 -11.80 6.55
CA PHE A 150 -12.82 -10.98 5.72
C PHE A 150 -13.22 -10.96 4.23
N ASN A 151 -13.59 -12.10 3.66
CA ASN A 151 -13.90 -12.19 2.24
C ASN A 151 -15.21 -11.48 1.88
N GLU A 152 -16.18 -11.52 2.77
CA GLU A 152 -17.46 -10.80 2.61
C GLU A 152 -17.24 -9.30 2.67
N LEU A 153 -16.55 -8.80 3.71
CA LEU A 153 -16.19 -7.38 3.83
C LEU A 153 -15.38 -6.91 2.62
N ARG A 154 -14.38 -7.68 2.18
CA ARG A 154 -13.60 -7.36 0.98
C ARG A 154 -14.47 -7.21 -0.25
N LYS A 155 -15.43 -8.13 -0.48
CA LYS A 155 -16.34 -8.07 -1.63
C LYS A 155 -17.22 -6.82 -1.61
N LYS A 156 -17.77 -6.48 -0.44
CA LYS A 156 -18.59 -5.27 -0.25
C LYS A 156 -17.79 -4.01 -0.58
N ILE A 157 -16.58 -3.90 -0.06
CA ILE A 157 -15.67 -2.77 -0.27
C ILE A 157 -15.23 -2.65 -1.74
N VAL A 158 -14.90 -3.75 -2.40
CA VAL A 158 -14.52 -3.73 -3.82
C VAL A 158 -15.69 -3.31 -4.71
N LYS A 159 -16.91 -3.68 -4.37
CA LYS A 159 -18.11 -3.29 -5.12
C LYS A 159 -18.36 -1.77 -5.11
N SER A 160 -18.01 -1.08 -4.03
CA SER A 160 -18.20 0.38 -3.92
C SER A 160 -17.13 1.19 -4.67
N LEU A 161 -16.01 0.59 -5.07
CA LEU A 161 -14.90 1.29 -5.72
C LEU A 161 -15.29 1.99 -7.01
N ALA A 162 -16.19 1.41 -7.82
CA ALA A 162 -16.62 2.03 -9.07
C ALA A 162 -17.25 3.41 -8.85
N GLN A 163 -18.05 3.56 -7.79
CA GLN A 163 -18.63 4.85 -7.42
C GLN A 163 -17.57 5.80 -6.87
N THR A 164 -16.69 5.29 -6.00
CA THR A 164 -15.66 6.11 -5.35
C THR A 164 -14.64 6.62 -6.36
N THR A 165 -14.10 5.76 -7.23
CA THR A 165 -13.13 6.15 -8.25
C THR A 165 -13.68 7.19 -9.22
N LYS A 166 -14.99 7.11 -9.54
CA LYS A 166 -15.67 8.15 -10.33
C LYS A 166 -15.70 9.49 -9.61
N GLN A 167 -15.95 9.51 -8.28
CA GLN A 167 -15.95 10.74 -7.49
C GLN A 167 -14.55 11.38 -7.38
N PHE A 168 -13.51 10.57 -7.43
CA PHE A 168 -12.12 11.03 -7.38
C PHE A 168 -11.49 11.24 -8.77
N GLU A 169 -12.25 11.00 -9.85
CA GLU A 169 -11.76 11.08 -11.24
C GLU A 169 -10.53 10.19 -11.50
N ILE A 170 -10.46 9.04 -10.81
CA ILE A 170 -9.36 8.08 -10.91
C ILE A 170 -9.78 6.92 -11.81
N LYS A 171 -8.85 6.45 -12.66
CA LYS A 171 -9.04 5.25 -13.47
C LYS A 171 -9.26 4.04 -12.56
N ASN A 172 -10.42 3.38 -12.72
CA ASN A 172 -10.73 2.18 -11.92
C ASN A 172 -9.91 0.97 -12.41
N PHE A 173 -9.28 0.27 -11.46
CA PHE A 173 -8.68 -1.03 -11.70
C PHE A 173 -9.70 -2.15 -11.48
N THR A 174 -9.51 -3.27 -12.18
CA THR A 174 -10.45 -4.40 -12.12
C THR A 174 -10.06 -5.47 -11.09
N LYS A 175 -8.80 -5.47 -10.67
CA LYS A 175 -8.24 -6.48 -9.77
C LYS A 175 -7.65 -5.80 -8.54
N HIS A 176 -8.06 -6.25 -7.37
CA HIS A 176 -7.56 -5.74 -6.09
C HIS A 176 -7.07 -6.91 -5.24
N PRO A 177 -5.77 -7.24 -5.31
CA PRO A 177 -5.18 -8.24 -4.43
C PRO A 177 -5.10 -7.71 -3.01
N ILE A 178 -6.06 -8.11 -2.17
CA ILE A 178 -6.16 -7.75 -0.77
C ILE A 178 -5.96 -9.02 0.04
N LYS A 179 -4.99 -9.02 0.93
CA LYS A 179 -4.55 -10.18 1.70
C LYS A 179 -4.55 -9.88 3.21
N ILE A 180 -4.65 -10.93 4.00
CA ILE A 180 -4.30 -10.84 5.42
C ILE A 180 -2.79 -11.01 5.52
N SER A 181 -2.11 -10.07 6.20
CA SER A 181 -0.66 -10.15 6.39
C SER A 181 -0.27 -11.31 7.30
N GLN A 182 0.78 -12.04 6.91
CA GLN A 182 1.43 -13.04 7.75
C GLN A 182 2.11 -12.39 8.97
N PHE A 183 2.45 -11.09 8.85
CA PHE A 183 3.07 -10.30 9.91
C PHE A 183 2.07 -9.58 10.83
N SER A 184 0.79 -9.98 10.85
CA SER A 184 -0.25 -9.27 11.63
C SER A 184 0.13 -9.03 13.09
N THR A 185 0.78 -9.97 13.75
CA THR A 185 1.24 -9.80 15.13
C THR A 185 2.31 -8.71 15.24
N LEU A 186 3.30 -8.71 14.33
CA LEU A 186 4.33 -7.68 14.28
C LEU A 186 3.74 -6.31 13.98
N LEU A 187 2.82 -6.23 13.01
CA LEU A 187 2.09 -5.00 12.66
C LEU A 187 1.35 -4.43 13.88
N SER A 188 0.73 -5.29 14.71
CA SER A 188 0.05 -4.84 15.93
C SER A 188 1.01 -4.17 16.93
N TYR A 189 2.21 -4.73 17.12
CA TYR A 189 3.24 -4.11 17.97
C TYR A 189 3.77 -2.79 17.39
N MET A 190 3.77 -2.65 16.08
CA MET A 190 4.20 -1.43 15.37
C MET A 190 3.08 -0.39 15.25
N GLY A 191 1.84 -0.72 15.63
CA GLY A 191 0.68 0.18 15.51
C GLY A 191 0.11 0.30 14.11
N PHE A 192 0.41 -0.63 13.19
CA PHE A 192 -0.11 -0.61 11.81
C PHE A 192 -1.38 -1.44 11.67
N SER A 193 -2.41 -0.82 11.06
CA SER A 193 -3.68 -1.49 10.72
C SER A 193 -3.61 -2.26 9.41
N GLY A 194 -2.78 -1.80 8.48
CA GLY A 194 -2.53 -2.40 7.18
C GLY A 194 -1.28 -1.83 6.54
N TYR A 195 -0.95 -2.24 5.35
CA TYR A 195 0.09 -1.66 4.52
C TYR A 195 -0.02 -2.11 3.07
N ILE A 196 0.50 -1.33 2.14
CA ILE A 196 0.73 -1.76 0.77
C ILE A 196 2.15 -2.33 0.64
N ASN A 197 2.28 -3.50 -0.01
CA ASN A 197 3.60 -3.99 -0.38
C ASN A 197 4.09 -3.25 -1.63
N PRO A 198 5.20 -2.51 -1.57
CA PRO A 198 5.64 -1.68 -2.70
C PRO A 198 6.11 -2.49 -3.92
N PHE A 199 6.45 -3.77 -3.76
CA PHE A 199 6.97 -4.61 -4.85
C PHE A 199 5.88 -5.36 -5.59
N THR A 200 4.87 -5.86 -4.87
CA THR A 200 3.78 -6.66 -5.41
C THR A 200 2.48 -5.88 -5.56
N LEU A 201 2.40 -4.70 -4.95
CA LEU A 201 1.21 -3.85 -4.86
C LEU A 201 -0.01 -4.57 -4.25
N GLU A 202 0.25 -5.62 -3.45
CA GLU A 202 -0.77 -6.25 -2.63
C GLU A 202 -1.11 -5.36 -1.44
N ALA A 203 -2.39 -5.14 -1.20
CA ALA A 203 -2.90 -4.48 0.01
C ALA A 203 -3.00 -5.50 1.15
N HIS A 204 -2.44 -5.18 2.30
CA HIS A 204 -2.37 -6.07 3.45
C HIS A 204 -3.19 -5.53 4.62
N LEU A 205 -3.99 -6.41 5.20
CA LEU A 205 -4.74 -6.13 6.42
C LEU A 205 -4.10 -6.84 7.62
N ASN A 206 -3.93 -6.11 8.71
CA ASN A 206 -3.62 -6.71 10.00
C ASN A 206 -4.89 -7.38 10.57
N LYS A 207 -4.89 -8.72 10.70
CA LYS A 207 -6.04 -9.47 11.20
C LYS A 207 -6.40 -9.20 12.67
N ASN A 208 -5.47 -8.61 13.44
CA ASN A 208 -5.63 -8.42 14.89
C ASN A 208 -6.31 -7.09 15.24
N ILE A 209 -6.60 -6.22 14.26
CA ILE A 209 -7.41 -5.01 14.52
C ILE A 209 -8.90 -5.38 14.70
N PRO A 210 -9.71 -4.52 15.32
CA PRO A 210 -11.15 -4.77 15.43
C PRO A 210 -11.80 -4.92 14.05
N LYS A 211 -12.68 -5.91 13.88
CA LYS A 211 -13.35 -6.17 12.60
C LYS A 211 -14.11 -4.96 12.05
N ILE A 212 -14.64 -4.11 12.93
CA ILE A 212 -15.33 -2.87 12.53
C ILE A 212 -14.41 -1.90 11.76
N SER A 213 -13.10 -2.00 11.94
CA SER A 213 -12.11 -1.18 11.25
C SER A 213 -11.70 -1.76 9.88
N TYR A 214 -12.03 -3.03 9.59
CA TYR A 214 -11.62 -3.69 8.34
C TYR A 214 -12.08 -2.93 7.08
N PRO A 215 -13.35 -2.48 6.96
CA PRO A 215 -13.81 -1.79 5.75
C PRO A 215 -13.01 -0.53 5.46
N PHE A 216 -12.74 0.28 6.49
CA PHE A 216 -11.93 1.49 6.34
C PHE A 216 -10.48 1.15 5.99
N THR A 217 -9.84 0.24 6.72
CA THR A 217 -8.44 -0.14 6.47
C THR A 217 -8.27 -0.75 5.08
N ILE A 218 -9.15 -1.65 4.65
CA ILE A 218 -9.14 -2.22 3.30
C ILE A 218 -9.26 -1.11 2.25
N SER A 219 -10.19 -0.17 2.43
CA SER A 219 -10.39 0.94 1.49
C SER A 219 -9.21 1.89 1.44
N HIS A 220 -8.54 2.13 2.58
CA HIS A 220 -7.34 2.92 2.68
C HIS A 220 -6.17 2.26 1.93
N GLU A 221 -5.93 0.96 2.14
CA GLU A 221 -4.86 0.24 1.43
C GLU A 221 -5.14 0.14 -0.08
N ILE A 222 -6.41 0.06 -0.48
CA ILE A 222 -6.80 0.15 -1.89
C ILE A 222 -6.50 1.55 -2.45
N ALA A 223 -6.65 2.63 -1.67
CA ALA A 223 -6.25 3.96 -2.13
C ALA A 223 -4.78 3.99 -2.53
N HIS A 224 -3.93 3.33 -1.75
CA HIS A 224 -2.53 3.15 -2.13
C HIS A 224 -2.37 2.32 -3.41
N GLN A 225 -3.20 1.29 -3.64
CA GLN A 225 -3.19 0.57 -4.92
C GLN A 225 -3.53 1.46 -6.13
N TYR A 226 -4.27 2.54 -5.94
CA TYR A 226 -4.49 3.57 -6.96
C TYR A 226 -3.34 4.58 -7.10
N GLY A 227 -2.23 4.37 -6.39
CA GLY A 227 -1.08 5.27 -6.39
C GLY A 227 -1.28 6.54 -5.56
N ILE A 228 -2.30 6.58 -4.69
CA ILE A 228 -2.48 7.67 -3.72
C ILE A 228 -1.45 7.44 -2.61
N SER A 229 -0.39 8.26 -2.61
CA SER A 229 0.76 8.07 -1.70
C SER A 229 0.64 8.86 -0.39
N PHE A 230 -0.14 9.92 -0.36
CA PHE A 230 -0.32 10.74 0.84
C PHE A 230 -1.40 10.17 1.75
N GLU A 231 -1.05 9.99 3.04
CA GLU A 231 -1.91 9.37 4.05
C GLU A 231 -3.25 10.08 4.25
N ASN A 232 -3.25 11.42 4.23
CA ASN A 232 -4.49 12.20 4.35
C ASN A 232 -5.45 11.97 3.17
N GLU A 233 -4.92 11.82 1.96
CA GLU A 233 -5.69 11.53 0.75
C GLU A 233 -6.20 10.07 0.77
N ALA A 234 -5.34 9.13 1.18
CA ALA A 234 -5.71 7.72 1.35
C ALA A 234 -6.80 7.54 2.43
N ASN A 235 -6.69 8.28 3.55
CA ASN A 235 -7.73 8.33 4.59
C ASN A 235 -9.04 8.88 4.05
N PHE A 236 -9.00 9.95 3.26
CA PHE A 236 -10.22 10.53 2.68
C PHE A 236 -10.87 9.59 1.66
N PHE A 237 -10.08 8.96 0.79
CA PHE A 237 -10.56 7.94 -0.13
C PHE A 237 -11.16 6.75 0.65
N GLY A 238 -10.45 6.26 1.67
CA GLY A 238 -10.88 5.15 2.51
C GLY A 238 -12.23 5.42 3.18
N LEU A 239 -12.40 6.61 3.76
CA LEU A 239 -13.67 7.04 4.36
C LEU A 239 -14.79 7.08 3.30
N LYS A 240 -14.56 7.72 2.15
CA LYS A 240 -15.56 7.82 1.09
C LYS A 240 -15.97 6.45 0.55
N ASN A 241 -15.01 5.56 0.31
CA ASN A 241 -15.30 4.22 -0.19
C ASN A 241 -16.10 3.39 0.82
N THR A 242 -15.75 3.51 2.11
CA THR A 242 -16.49 2.83 3.19
C THR A 242 -17.92 3.35 3.29
N LEU A 243 -18.13 4.67 3.17
CA LEU A 243 -19.48 5.26 3.17
C LEU A 243 -20.29 4.91 1.91
N ASN A 244 -19.65 4.67 0.78
CA ASN A 244 -20.31 4.22 -0.45
C ASN A 244 -20.62 2.72 -0.44
N SER A 245 -19.99 1.92 0.44
CA SER A 245 -20.34 0.51 0.62
C SER A 245 -21.66 0.44 1.39
N LYS A 246 -22.76 0.38 0.63
CA LYS A 246 -24.09 0.16 1.19
C LYS A 246 -24.17 -1.30 1.61
N ASP A 247 -24.49 -1.53 2.87
CA ASP A 247 -25.02 -2.66 3.65
C ASP A 247 -24.35 -2.76 5.02
#